data_50215e3262a998aa020d24d395b8ab6f
#
_entry.id   50215e3262a998aa020d24d395b8ab6f
#
_cell.length_a   1.000
_cell.length_b   1.000
_cell.length_c   1.000
_cell.angle_alpha   90.00
_cell.angle_beta   90.00
_cell.angle_gamma   90.00
#
_symmetry.space_group_name_H-M   'P 1'
#
loop_
_entity.id
_entity.type
_entity.pdbx_description
1 polymer ?
#
loop_
_entity_poly.entity_id
_entity_poly.type
_entity_poly.pdbx_seq_one_letter_code
_entity_poly.pdbx_strand_id
1 'polypeptide(L)'
;NGGTKPLRLNSFVGEILAVVEAEVSVDSVDQWDRPNLVVASDYSFKGMSPKSANRTAVWVEDPSFTSQVNYELKTPCVLECRPPLGPDAEIAPGGSFSTFRTFELVPDSTDRERKGMAVRRMYRALAPWATENPIFLHLTSIDPAVVRQAVDQCVAVGFEMIILSFGSGLNMEDTSPANIARLKELADYAHSKGIEIGGYSLLASRSIDAADDVINPRTGKPGGAIFGNSPCLGSRWGIDYFDRLRRFFEATGFDILEHDGSYPGDVCASTAHPGHRGLADSQWTQWAKISEFYQWCRARNIYLNVPDWYFLAGSNKTGIGYREVNWSLPRDRQIMLGRQNLYDGTWEKAPSMGWTFVPLVQYQGGGAAATLEPLAEHLDAYRAHLVQNFGYGVQACYRGPRLYDTDATRGLVTTWVGWYKKYRDILNSDIVHVRRPDGRDLDAVLHVNPGLREKGFLLIFNPTDAEIAKALRVPLYYTGLTDRARVREGEGPPRAFTLDREYGIALDVRVPANGFAWYVIE
;
A
#
# COMPACT_ATOMS: atom_id res chain seq x y z
N ASN A 1 18.81 -9.24 30.43
CA ASN A 1 18.64 -9.74 31.80
C ASN A 1 19.99 -10.23 32.36
N GLY A 2 20.63 -9.41 33.18
CA GLY A 2 21.89 -9.76 33.83
C GLY A 2 21.72 -10.57 35.12
N GLY A 3 20.50 -10.93 35.49
CA GLY A 3 20.20 -11.71 36.69
C GLY A 3 20.34 -13.22 36.48
N THR A 4 20.16 -13.97 37.58
CA THR A 4 20.20 -15.45 37.57
C THR A 4 18.82 -16.10 37.43
N LYS A 5 17.74 -15.31 37.46
CA LYS A 5 16.35 -15.78 37.30
C LYS A 5 15.71 -15.13 36.08
N PRO A 6 14.71 -15.78 35.45
CA PRO A 6 13.93 -15.16 34.42
C PRO A 6 13.26 -13.86 34.90
N LEU A 7 13.25 -12.85 34.05
CA LEU A 7 12.54 -11.58 34.26
C LEU A 7 11.29 -11.58 33.40
N ARG A 8 10.14 -11.23 33.97
CA ARG A 8 8.90 -11.04 33.22
C ARG A 8 8.66 -9.55 32.96
N LEU A 9 8.59 -9.18 31.69
CA LEU A 9 8.27 -7.84 31.22
C LEU A 9 6.80 -7.80 30.84
N ASN A 10 5.94 -7.35 31.74
CA ASN A 10 4.48 -7.34 31.53
C ASN A 10 4.07 -6.28 30.51
N SER A 11 4.66 -5.09 30.59
CA SER A 11 4.40 -3.94 29.73
C SER A 11 5.62 -3.04 29.69
N PHE A 12 5.68 -2.15 28.69
CA PHE A 12 6.67 -1.09 28.60
C PHE A 12 6.10 0.12 27.86
N VAL A 13 6.68 1.27 28.13
CA VAL A 13 6.57 2.46 27.30
C VAL A 13 7.94 2.69 26.68
N GLY A 14 8.03 2.65 25.37
CA GLY A 14 9.28 2.79 24.63
C GLY A 14 9.75 4.25 24.58
N GLU A 15 8.81 5.18 24.62
CA GLU A 15 9.08 6.60 24.57
C GLU A 15 7.98 7.41 25.23
N ILE A 16 8.40 8.48 25.92
CA ILE A 16 7.49 9.47 26.53
C ILE A 16 8.02 10.86 26.14
N LEU A 17 7.21 11.61 25.42
CA LEU A 17 7.56 12.96 24.96
C LEU A 17 6.52 13.98 25.43
N ALA A 18 6.95 14.96 26.21
CA ALA A 18 6.20 16.15 26.51
C ALA A 18 6.51 17.21 25.43
N VAL A 19 5.80 17.16 24.32
CA VAL A 19 6.06 18.01 23.14
C VAL A 19 5.27 19.33 23.16
N VAL A 20 4.35 19.48 24.12
CA VAL A 20 3.54 20.67 24.30
C VAL A 20 3.15 20.78 25.77
N GLU A 21 2.99 22.00 26.28
CA GLU A 21 2.46 22.23 27.61
C GLU A 21 0.99 21.79 27.70
N ALA A 22 0.58 21.35 28.90
CA ALA A 22 -0.81 21.07 29.15
C ALA A 22 -1.63 22.36 29.01
N GLU A 23 -2.74 22.28 28.26
CA GLU A 23 -3.65 23.42 28.08
C GLU A 23 -4.34 23.76 29.40
N VAL A 24 -4.31 25.02 29.77
CA VAL A 24 -4.90 25.55 31.01
C VAL A 24 -6.03 26.54 30.75
N SER A 25 -6.43 26.70 29.49
CA SER A 25 -7.53 27.59 29.11
C SER A 25 -8.88 27.02 29.49
N VAL A 26 -9.92 27.82 29.32
CA VAL A 26 -11.32 27.41 29.49
C VAL A 26 -11.88 26.66 28.30
N ASP A 27 -11.08 26.50 27.24
CA ASP A 27 -11.47 25.78 26.05
C ASP A 27 -11.59 24.28 26.34
N SER A 28 -12.50 23.63 25.63
CA SER A 28 -12.68 22.19 25.77
C SER A 28 -11.54 21.42 25.12
N VAL A 29 -11.29 20.20 25.60
CA VAL A 29 -10.30 19.27 25.00
C VAL A 29 -10.56 19.02 23.51
N ASP A 30 -11.81 19.09 23.07
CA ASP A 30 -12.19 18.92 21.66
C ASP A 30 -11.68 20.06 20.77
N GLN A 31 -11.38 21.22 21.33
CA GLN A 31 -10.84 22.39 20.62
C GLN A 31 -9.31 22.44 20.66
N TRP A 32 -8.67 21.56 21.42
CA TRP A 32 -7.23 21.50 21.48
C TRP A 32 -6.64 20.75 20.30
N ASP A 33 -5.79 21.41 19.52
CA ASP A 33 -5.09 20.83 18.38
C ASP A 33 -3.80 20.15 18.83
N ARG A 34 -3.63 18.91 18.41
CA ARG A 34 -2.38 18.17 18.64
C ARG A 34 -1.22 18.82 17.92
N PRO A 35 0.00 18.72 18.47
CA PRO A 35 1.19 19.19 17.80
C PRO A 35 1.35 18.61 16.37
N ASN A 36 1.93 19.41 15.47
CA ASN A 36 2.21 18.96 14.10
C ASN A 36 3.37 17.96 14.10
N LEU A 37 3.09 16.76 14.55
CA LEU A 37 4.02 15.64 14.70
C LEU A 37 3.44 14.40 14.02
N VAL A 38 4.26 13.71 13.22
CA VAL A 38 3.92 12.42 12.64
C VAL A 38 4.76 11.34 13.33
N VAL A 39 4.10 10.35 13.88
CA VAL A 39 4.75 9.22 14.53
C VAL A 39 4.46 7.96 13.72
N ALA A 40 5.49 7.21 13.35
CA ALA A 40 5.40 5.92 12.70
C ALA A 40 6.10 4.85 13.56
N SER A 41 5.60 3.62 13.49
CA SER A 41 6.15 2.50 14.23
C SER A 41 6.13 1.24 13.37
N ASP A 42 7.10 0.36 13.54
CA ASP A 42 7.09 -0.95 12.91
C ASP A 42 6.16 -1.96 13.63
N TYR A 43 5.62 -1.57 14.78
CA TYR A 43 4.54 -2.31 15.44
C TYR A 43 3.20 -1.90 14.83
N SER A 44 2.93 -2.40 13.63
CA SER A 44 1.73 -2.09 12.89
C SER A 44 0.90 -3.34 12.64
N PHE A 45 -0.40 -3.14 12.68
CA PHE A 45 -1.40 -4.14 12.31
C PHE A 45 -2.45 -3.46 11.46
N LYS A 46 -2.90 -4.14 10.40
CA LYS A 46 -4.09 -3.76 9.67
C LYS A 46 -4.09 -2.28 9.22
N GLY A 47 -4.91 -1.98 8.23
CA GLY A 47 -5.13 -0.64 7.75
C GLY A 47 -4.18 -0.23 6.62
N MET A 48 -4.69 0.66 5.76
CA MET A 48 -4.02 1.09 4.52
C MET A 48 -3.48 2.52 4.62
N SER A 49 -3.39 3.05 5.83
CA SER A 49 -2.83 4.38 6.11
C SER A 49 -2.01 4.35 7.39
N PRO A 50 -1.07 5.30 7.58
CA PRO A 50 -0.29 5.39 8.82
C PRO A 50 -1.19 5.51 10.06
N LYS A 51 -2.24 6.31 9.96
CA LYS A 51 -3.17 6.54 11.06
C LYS A 51 -3.94 5.28 11.47
N SER A 52 -4.34 4.46 10.51
CA SER A 52 -5.10 3.23 10.80
C SER A 52 -4.21 2.08 11.26
N ALA A 53 -2.98 2.02 10.81
CA ALA A 53 -2.01 0.97 11.12
C ALA A 53 -1.27 1.22 12.44
N ASN A 54 -0.87 2.46 12.72
CA ASN A 54 -0.11 2.81 13.90
C ASN A 54 -1.03 2.96 15.13
N ARG A 55 -0.93 2.01 16.05
CA ARG A 55 -1.68 2.00 17.31
C ARG A 55 -0.80 2.14 18.54
N THR A 56 0.47 2.38 18.34
CA THR A 56 1.44 2.50 19.44
C THR A 56 1.58 3.92 19.94
N ALA A 57 1.30 4.93 19.11
CA ALA A 57 1.37 6.34 19.48
C ALA A 57 0.07 6.76 20.17
N VAL A 58 0.12 7.00 21.46
CA VAL A 58 -1.02 7.35 22.30
C VAL A 58 -0.77 8.70 22.97
N TRP A 59 -1.71 9.61 22.80
CA TRP A 59 -1.67 10.89 23.49
C TRP A 59 -2.43 10.76 24.81
N VAL A 60 -1.76 11.10 25.92
CA VAL A 60 -2.28 10.98 27.27
C VAL A 60 -2.13 12.30 28.03
N GLU A 61 -2.90 12.43 29.09
CA GLU A 61 -2.75 13.52 30.04
C GLU A 61 -1.42 13.40 30.79
N ASP A 62 -0.80 14.52 31.12
CA ASP A 62 0.35 14.53 32.01
C ASP A 62 -0.12 14.38 33.48
N PRO A 63 0.14 13.26 34.14
CA PRO A 63 -0.33 13.05 35.50
C PRO A 63 0.39 13.95 36.53
N SER A 64 1.51 14.57 36.17
CA SER A 64 2.23 15.53 37.02
C SER A 64 1.67 16.94 36.92
N PHE A 65 0.81 17.21 35.93
CA PHE A 65 0.21 18.53 35.74
C PHE A 65 -0.94 18.75 36.70
N THR A 66 -0.77 19.72 37.61
CA THR A 66 -1.70 19.97 38.72
C THR A 66 -2.18 21.43 38.76
N SER A 67 -2.25 22.11 37.61
CA SER A 67 -2.70 23.51 37.58
C SER A 67 -4.11 23.68 38.15
N GLN A 68 -4.26 24.63 39.06
CA GLN A 68 -5.55 24.96 39.66
C GLN A 68 -6.47 25.71 38.70
N VAL A 69 -5.95 26.21 37.58
CA VAL A 69 -6.73 26.98 36.61
C VAL A 69 -7.22 26.16 35.42
N ASN A 70 -6.90 24.89 35.37
CA ASN A 70 -7.31 24.08 34.24
C ASN A 70 -8.79 23.63 34.28
N TYR A 71 -9.53 24.00 35.27
CA TYR A 71 -10.98 23.70 35.44
C TYR A 71 -11.33 22.22 35.18
N GLU A 72 -10.47 21.30 35.62
CA GLU A 72 -10.56 19.85 35.35
C GLU A 72 -10.44 19.48 33.88
N LEU A 73 -9.98 20.39 33.01
CA LEU A 73 -9.67 20.08 31.62
C LEU A 73 -8.47 19.15 31.55
N LYS A 74 -8.64 18.06 30.84
CA LYS A 74 -7.67 16.98 30.72
C LYS A 74 -7.09 16.95 29.31
N THR A 75 -6.11 17.82 29.07
CA THR A 75 -5.46 17.91 27.77
C THR A 75 -4.46 16.77 27.58
N PRO A 76 -4.60 15.94 26.55
CA PRO A 76 -3.67 14.83 26.27
C PRO A 76 -2.38 15.37 25.63
N CYS A 77 -1.52 16.01 26.42
CA CYS A 77 -0.33 16.74 25.99
C CYS A 77 0.95 15.87 25.92
N VAL A 78 0.93 14.66 26.47
CA VAL A 78 2.06 13.74 26.47
C VAL A 78 1.86 12.66 25.44
N LEU A 79 2.86 12.47 24.58
CA LEU A 79 2.92 11.34 23.64
C LEU A 79 3.60 10.16 24.32
N GLU A 80 2.92 9.02 24.37
CA GLU A 80 3.49 7.73 24.74
C GLU A 80 3.56 6.80 23.54
N CYS A 81 4.70 6.12 23.38
CA CYS A 81 4.85 5.04 22.40
C CYS A 81 4.90 3.70 23.11
N ARG A 82 3.83 2.93 23.04
CA ARG A 82 3.66 1.66 23.73
C ARG A 82 2.77 0.68 22.97
N PRO A 83 2.94 -0.64 23.16
CA PRO A 83 2.02 -1.60 22.57
C PRO A 83 0.63 -1.47 23.22
N PRO A 84 -0.47 -1.66 22.46
CA PRO A 84 -1.82 -1.64 23.04
C PRO A 84 -2.03 -2.75 24.09
N LEU A 85 -1.29 -3.87 23.94
CA LEU A 85 -1.33 -5.03 24.84
C LEU A 85 0.05 -5.68 24.87
N GLY A 86 0.47 -6.09 26.05
CA GLY A 86 1.68 -6.85 26.25
C GLY A 86 2.95 -6.00 26.39
N PRO A 87 4.11 -6.60 26.16
CA PRO A 87 4.38 -7.89 25.52
C PRO A 87 4.22 -9.13 26.40
N ASP A 88 4.16 -8.97 27.71
CA ASP A 88 4.16 -10.06 28.69
C ASP A 88 5.28 -11.11 28.42
N ALA A 89 6.45 -10.61 28.07
CA ALA A 89 7.59 -11.43 27.63
C ALA A 89 8.39 -11.96 28.82
N GLU A 90 8.88 -13.19 28.70
CA GLU A 90 9.84 -13.76 29.62
C GLU A 90 11.26 -13.63 29.06
N ILE A 91 12.16 -13.02 29.83
CA ILE A 91 13.54 -12.79 29.44
C ILE A 91 14.43 -13.66 30.32
N ALA A 92 14.96 -14.73 29.74
CA ALA A 92 15.88 -15.65 30.44
C ALA A 92 17.15 -14.94 30.95
N PRO A 93 17.85 -15.51 31.95
CA PRO A 93 19.17 -15.04 32.31
C PRO A 93 20.10 -14.99 31.10
N GLY A 94 20.85 -13.90 30.95
CA GLY A 94 21.69 -13.65 29.77
C GLY A 94 20.92 -13.25 28.49
N GLY A 95 19.58 -13.33 28.48
CA GLY A 95 18.74 -12.96 27.35
C GLY A 95 18.52 -11.45 27.23
N SER A 96 18.02 -11.03 26.06
CA SER A 96 17.65 -9.65 25.77
C SER A 96 16.20 -9.58 25.28
N PHE A 97 15.62 -8.41 25.35
CA PHE A 97 14.33 -8.07 24.77
C PHE A 97 14.50 -6.88 23.82
N SER A 98 13.98 -7.01 22.62
CA SER A 98 13.97 -5.93 21.64
C SER A 98 12.56 -5.36 21.53
N THR A 99 12.46 -4.04 21.65
CA THR A 99 11.20 -3.32 21.44
C THR A 99 10.94 -3.13 19.95
N PHE A 100 9.76 -2.66 19.61
CA PHE A 100 9.52 -2.06 18.30
C PHE A 100 10.27 -0.72 18.16
N ARG A 101 10.47 -0.26 16.92
CA ARG A 101 11.07 1.05 16.62
C ARG A 101 9.98 2.08 16.40
N THR A 102 10.21 3.30 16.89
CA THR A 102 9.43 4.49 16.58
C THR A 102 10.24 5.47 15.75
N PHE A 103 9.56 6.19 14.90
CA PHE A 103 10.12 7.22 14.04
C PHE A 103 9.24 8.46 14.11
N GLU A 104 9.83 9.60 14.32
CA GLU A 104 9.14 10.85 14.49
C GLU A 104 9.56 11.83 13.41
N LEU A 105 8.57 12.49 12.85
CA LEU A 105 8.75 13.54 11.87
C LEU A 105 8.05 14.79 12.37
N VAL A 106 8.81 15.87 12.56
CA VAL A 106 8.28 17.20 12.81
C VAL A 106 8.18 17.91 11.46
N PRO A 107 6.98 18.04 10.88
CA PRO A 107 6.82 18.80 9.65
C PRO A 107 7.06 20.29 9.90
N ASP A 108 7.73 20.93 8.95
CA ASP A 108 8.01 22.37 8.99
C ASP A 108 6.82 23.26 8.56
N SER A 109 5.67 22.64 8.28
CA SER A 109 4.46 23.31 7.83
C SER A 109 3.22 22.51 8.19
N THR A 110 2.10 23.19 8.38
CA THR A 110 0.76 22.60 8.45
C THR A 110 0.11 22.46 7.08
N ASP A 111 0.70 23.01 6.02
CA ASP A 111 0.23 22.83 4.66
C ASP A 111 0.18 21.35 4.29
N ARG A 112 -0.97 20.89 3.80
CA ARG A 112 -1.24 19.49 3.54
C ARG A 112 -0.29 18.87 2.52
N GLU A 113 0.05 19.61 1.45
CA GLU A 113 0.95 19.12 0.40
C GLU A 113 2.37 18.96 0.93
N ARG A 114 2.88 19.98 1.62
CA ARG A 114 4.23 19.98 2.17
C ARG A 114 4.41 18.91 3.24
N LYS A 115 3.41 18.76 4.11
CA LYS A 115 3.37 17.69 5.11
C LYS A 115 3.32 16.31 4.46
N GLY A 116 2.47 16.12 3.44
CA GLY A 116 2.35 14.88 2.68
C GLY A 116 3.67 14.48 2.01
N MET A 117 4.35 15.43 1.38
CA MET A 117 5.68 15.21 0.80
C MET A 117 6.72 14.80 1.84
N ALA A 118 6.72 15.43 3.01
CA ALA A 118 7.63 15.08 4.11
C ALA A 118 7.38 13.65 4.61
N VAL A 119 6.12 13.23 4.77
CA VAL A 119 5.74 11.86 5.15
C VAL A 119 6.18 10.85 4.08
N ARG A 120 5.90 11.09 2.81
CA ARG A 120 6.32 10.21 1.71
C ARG A 120 7.84 10.07 1.63
N ARG A 121 8.57 11.17 1.85
CA ARG A 121 10.04 11.16 1.90
C ARG A 121 10.55 10.34 3.09
N MET A 122 9.94 10.48 4.27
CA MET A 122 10.28 9.68 5.45
C MET A 122 10.16 8.19 5.14
N TYR A 123 9.04 7.74 4.59
CA TYR A 123 8.86 6.32 4.26
C TYR A 123 9.84 5.82 3.20
N ARG A 124 10.14 6.61 2.17
CA ARG A 124 11.17 6.24 1.18
C ARG A 124 12.57 6.10 1.80
N ALA A 125 12.88 6.92 2.79
CA ALA A 125 14.16 6.83 3.51
C ALA A 125 14.24 5.63 4.45
N LEU A 126 13.17 5.35 5.18
CA LEU A 126 13.11 4.26 6.16
C LEU A 126 12.87 2.88 5.53
N ALA A 127 12.17 2.84 4.42
CA ALA A 127 11.80 1.63 3.68
C ALA A 127 12.09 1.81 2.18
N PRO A 128 13.38 1.84 1.77
CA PRO A 128 13.75 2.10 0.37
C PRO A 128 13.17 1.10 -0.63
N TRP A 129 12.87 -0.13 -0.20
CA TRP A 129 12.15 -1.12 -1.02
C TRP A 129 10.74 -0.68 -1.42
N ALA A 130 10.12 0.29 -0.72
CA ALA A 130 8.84 0.87 -1.11
C ALA A 130 8.92 1.75 -2.38
N THR A 131 10.12 1.97 -2.93
CA THR A 131 10.33 2.64 -4.23
C THR A 131 10.26 1.68 -5.42
N GLU A 132 10.33 0.38 -5.18
CA GLU A 132 10.16 -0.64 -6.22
C GLU A 132 8.72 -0.60 -6.76
N ASN A 133 8.58 -0.51 -8.08
CA ASN A 133 7.26 -0.35 -8.71
C ASN A 133 7.14 -1.13 -10.03
N PRO A 134 7.21 -2.47 -9.99
CA PRO A 134 7.09 -3.31 -11.18
C PRO A 134 5.67 -3.27 -11.75
N ILE A 135 5.56 -3.53 -13.06
CA ILE A 135 4.27 -3.69 -13.75
C ILE A 135 3.89 -5.17 -13.67
N PHE A 136 2.74 -5.49 -13.06
CA PHE A 136 2.38 -6.86 -12.82
C PHE A 136 0.98 -7.25 -13.33
N LEU A 137 0.85 -8.50 -13.75
CA LEU A 137 -0.40 -9.18 -14.07
C LEU A 137 -0.85 -10.02 -12.87
N HIS A 138 -2.12 -9.95 -12.50
CA HIS A 138 -2.76 -10.88 -11.57
C HIS A 138 -3.45 -12.00 -12.35
N LEU A 139 -2.75 -13.12 -12.49
CA LEU A 139 -3.20 -14.26 -13.26
C LEU A 139 -4.15 -15.15 -12.44
N THR A 140 -5.30 -15.47 -13.02
CA THR A 140 -6.36 -16.24 -12.34
C THR A 140 -6.27 -17.75 -12.55
N SER A 141 -5.13 -18.28 -12.98
CA SER A 141 -4.91 -19.70 -13.25
C SER A 141 -3.50 -20.16 -12.93
N ILE A 142 -3.35 -21.40 -12.50
CA ILE A 142 -2.06 -22.12 -12.40
C ILE A 142 -1.93 -23.22 -13.45
N ASP A 143 -2.84 -23.30 -14.42
CA ASP A 143 -2.70 -24.20 -15.56
C ASP A 143 -1.41 -23.86 -16.32
N PRO A 144 -0.52 -24.84 -16.58
CA PRO A 144 0.77 -24.57 -17.21
C PRO A 144 0.69 -23.91 -18.58
N ALA A 145 -0.32 -24.23 -19.38
CA ALA A 145 -0.48 -23.62 -20.70
C ALA A 145 -0.91 -22.15 -20.56
N VAL A 146 -1.83 -21.85 -19.65
CA VAL A 146 -2.28 -20.48 -19.37
C VAL A 146 -1.15 -19.64 -18.78
N VAL A 147 -0.37 -20.18 -17.83
CA VAL A 147 0.77 -19.47 -17.23
C VAL A 147 1.84 -19.16 -18.29
N ARG A 148 2.21 -20.13 -19.12
CA ARG A 148 3.20 -19.91 -20.20
C ARG A 148 2.71 -18.86 -21.20
N GLN A 149 1.44 -18.92 -21.61
CA GLN A 149 0.84 -17.90 -22.46
C GLN A 149 0.86 -16.51 -21.80
N ALA A 150 0.55 -16.42 -20.52
CA ALA A 150 0.58 -15.16 -19.78
C ALA A 150 2.00 -14.59 -19.68
N VAL A 151 3.01 -15.43 -19.45
CA VAL A 151 4.43 -15.05 -19.48
C VAL A 151 4.81 -14.48 -20.85
N ASP A 152 4.46 -15.17 -21.93
CA ASP A 152 4.75 -14.71 -23.29
C ASP A 152 4.01 -13.39 -23.61
N GLN A 153 2.79 -13.21 -23.11
CA GLN A 153 2.07 -11.95 -23.22
C GLN A 153 2.73 -10.82 -22.43
N CYS A 154 3.19 -11.08 -21.21
CA CYS A 154 3.95 -10.10 -20.42
C CYS A 154 5.20 -9.62 -21.17
N VAL A 155 5.98 -10.55 -21.72
CA VAL A 155 7.16 -10.22 -22.54
C VAL A 155 6.77 -9.35 -23.73
N ALA A 156 5.71 -9.74 -24.46
CA ALA A 156 5.29 -9.08 -25.68
C ALA A 156 4.83 -7.62 -25.47
N VAL A 157 4.26 -7.29 -24.31
CA VAL A 157 3.75 -5.94 -24.00
C VAL A 157 4.60 -5.19 -22.97
N GLY A 158 5.64 -5.84 -22.40
CA GLY A 158 6.57 -5.23 -21.47
C GLY A 158 6.14 -5.21 -20.02
N PHE A 159 5.24 -6.09 -19.59
CA PHE A 159 4.99 -6.38 -18.16
C PHE A 159 6.22 -7.07 -17.56
N GLU A 160 6.37 -7.00 -16.26
CA GLU A 160 7.63 -7.37 -15.58
C GLU A 160 7.43 -8.53 -14.60
N MET A 161 6.20 -8.75 -14.14
CA MET A 161 5.92 -9.64 -13.02
C MET A 161 4.54 -10.29 -13.16
N ILE A 162 4.39 -11.52 -12.66
CA ILE A 162 3.10 -12.23 -12.58
C ILE A 162 2.84 -12.64 -11.14
N ILE A 163 1.67 -12.28 -10.63
CA ILE A 163 1.14 -12.76 -9.36
C ILE A 163 0.03 -13.78 -9.68
N LEU A 164 0.24 -15.05 -9.29
CA LEU A 164 -0.81 -16.06 -9.32
C LEU A 164 -1.84 -15.72 -8.25
N SER A 165 -2.94 -15.10 -8.68
CA SER A 165 -3.88 -14.38 -7.85
C SER A 165 -4.78 -15.31 -7.03
N PHE A 166 -5.53 -14.71 -6.12
CA PHE A 166 -6.63 -15.38 -5.42
C PHE A 166 -7.54 -16.14 -6.40
N GLY A 167 -7.88 -17.39 -6.06
CA GLY A 167 -8.73 -18.24 -6.90
C GLY A 167 -8.02 -18.87 -8.11
N SER A 168 -6.72 -18.66 -8.30
CA SER A 168 -5.94 -19.31 -9.37
C SER A 168 -5.74 -20.83 -9.16
N GLY A 169 -5.94 -21.33 -7.94
CA GLY A 169 -5.64 -22.70 -7.54
C GLY A 169 -4.22 -22.87 -6.95
N LEU A 170 -3.47 -21.78 -6.78
CA LEU A 170 -2.19 -21.81 -6.08
C LEU A 170 -2.38 -22.21 -4.61
N ASN A 171 -1.55 -23.13 -4.13
CA ASN A 171 -1.45 -23.49 -2.73
C ASN A 171 0.01 -23.51 -2.29
N MET A 172 0.47 -22.44 -1.65
CA MET A 172 1.83 -22.34 -1.14
C MET A 172 2.06 -23.12 0.16
N GLU A 173 0.98 -23.57 0.82
CA GLU A 173 1.07 -24.40 2.03
C GLU A 173 1.33 -25.87 1.69
N ASP A 174 1.09 -26.28 0.44
CA ASP A 174 1.41 -27.61 -0.04
C ASP A 174 2.87 -27.71 -0.48
N THR A 175 3.70 -28.22 0.40
CA THR A 175 5.13 -28.46 0.16
C THR A 175 5.43 -29.88 -0.34
N SER A 176 4.44 -30.59 -0.86
CA SER A 176 4.65 -31.91 -1.48
C SER A 176 5.62 -31.82 -2.68
N PRO A 177 6.45 -32.85 -2.90
CA PRO A 177 7.40 -32.85 -4.03
C PRO A 177 6.73 -32.60 -5.39
N ALA A 178 5.52 -33.12 -5.59
CA ALA A 178 4.79 -32.96 -6.86
C ALA A 178 4.35 -31.49 -7.07
N ASN A 179 3.82 -30.82 -6.04
CA ASN A 179 3.42 -29.42 -6.12
C ASN A 179 4.64 -28.51 -6.32
N ILE A 180 5.69 -28.74 -5.54
CA ILE A 180 6.96 -27.97 -5.67
C ILE A 180 7.55 -28.13 -7.08
N ALA A 181 7.67 -29.36 -7.59
CA ALA A 181 8.25 -29.58 -8.92
C ALA A 181 7.46 -28.87 -10.03
N ARG A 182 6.12 -28.95 -9.99
CA ARG A 182 5.22 -28.28 -10.94
C ARG A 182 5.36 -26.77 -10.90
N LEU A 183 5.37 -26.18 -9.71
CA LEU A 183 5.44 -24.72 -9.57
C LEU A 183 6.85 -24.18 -9.86
N LYS A 184 7.88 -24.96 -9.52
CA LYS A 184 9.25 -24.63 -9.92
C LYS A 184 9.41 -24.59 -11.44
N GLU A 185 8.84 -25.54 -12.18
CA GLU A 185 8.89 -25.54 -13.65
C GLU A 185 8.26 -24.26 -14.24
N LEU A 186 7.16 -23.76 -13.64
CA LEU A 186 6.55 -22.49 -14.04
C LEU A 186 7.44 -21.28 -13.71
N ALA A 187 8.07 -21.29 -12.56
CA ALA A 187 9.03 -20.25 -12.18
C ALA A 187 10.24 -20.23 -13.12
N ASP A 188 10.84 -21.39 -13.35
CA ASP A 188 11.99 -21.52 -14.26
C ASP A 188 11.64 -21.03 -15.68
N TYR A 189 10.43 -21.32 -16.17
CA TYR A 189 9.95 -20.80 -17.45
C TYR A 189 9.83 -19.27 -17.45
N ALA A 190 9.19 -18.69 -16.44
CA ALA A 190 9.04 -17.25 -16.30
C ALA A 190 10.40 -16.55 -16.24
N HIS A 191 11.32 -17.06 -15.41
CA HIS A 191 12.68 -16.55 -15.27
C HIS A 191 13.48 -16.65 -16.58
N SER A 192 13.32 -17.73 -17.35
CA SER A 192 13.96 -17.86 -18.67
C SER A 192 13.55 -16.76 -19.65
N LYS A 193 12.43 -16.09 -19.39
CA LYS A 193 11.88 -14.99 -20.16
C LYS A 193 12.11 -13.62 -19.53
N GLY A 194 12.75 -13.56 -18.35
CA GLY A 194 12.96 -12.33 -17.61
C GLY A 194 11.70 -11.80 -16.89
N ILE A 195 10.73 -12.67 -16.61
CA ILE A 195 9.51 -12.34 -15.86
C ILE A 195 9.62 -12.93 -14.47
N GLU A 196 9.42 -12.09 -13.45
CA GLU A 196 9.30 -12.55 -12.06
C GLU A 196 7.90 -13.14 -11.82
N ILE A 197 7.81 -14.17 -10.98
CA ILE A 197 6.56 -14.86 -10.69
C ILE A 197 6.43 -15.19 -9.22
N GLY A 198 5.21 -15.09 -8.72
CA GLY A 198 4.88 -15.51 -7.38
C GLY A 198 3.37 -15.60 -7.20
N GLY A 199 2.89 -15.43 -5.99
CA GLY A 199 1.45 -15.58 -5.84
C GLY A 199 0.88 -15.25 -4.48
N TYR A 200 -0.40 -15.54 -4.38
CA TYR A 200 -1.28 -15.19 -3.29
C TYR A 200 -1.29 -16.26 -2.19
N SER A 201 -1.21 -15.82 -0.95
CA SER A 201 -1.53 -16.64 0.22
C SER A 201 -2.45 -15.86 1.17
N LEU A 202 -3.49 -16.52 1.69
CA LEU A 202 -4.42 -15.94 2.66
C LEU A 202 -4.02 -16.34 4.07
N LEU A 203 -3.61 -15.35 4.88
CA LEU A 203 -3.20 -15.57 6.27
C LEU A 203 -4.38 -15.61 7.23
N ALA A 204 -5.30 -14.65 7.14
CA ALA A 204 -6.46 -14.52 8.02
C ALA A 204 -7.77 -14.45 7.23
N SER A 205 -8.89 -14.10 7.84
CA SER A 205 -10.23 -14.16 7.25
C SER A 205 -10.65 -15.58 6.86
N ARG A 206 -10.11 -16.57 7.55
CA ARG A 206 -10.45 -17.98 7.41
C ARG A 206 -10.41 -18.67 8.75
N SER A 207 -11.10 -19.79 8.88
CA SER A 207 -11.00 -20.71 10.00
C SER A 207 -10.12 -21.89 9.61
N ILE A 208 -9.27 -22.33 10.51
CA ILE A 208 -8.52 -23.58 10.39
C ILE A 208 -9.29 -24.67 11.15
N ASP A 209 -9.31 -24.57 12.46
CA ASP A 209 -10.12 -25.41 13.36
C ASP A 209 -10.18 -24.78 14.76
N ALA A 210 -10.89 -25.44 15.67
CA ALA A 210 -11.06 -24.94 17.04
C ALA A 210 -9.76 -24.95 17.87
N ALA A 211 -8.74 -25.71 17.47
CA ALA A 211 -7.46 -25.79 18.18
C ALA A 211 -6.45 -24.74 17.70
N ASP A 212 -6.60 -24.24 16.48
CA ASP A 212 -5.65 -23.34 15.84
C ASP A 212 -6.20 -21.91 15.63
N ASP A 213 -7.53 -21.73 15.70
CA ASP A 213 -8.12 -20.39 15.59
C ASP A 213 -7.94 -19.58 16.90
N VAL A 214 -7.96 -18.25 16.78
CA VAL A 214 -7.92 -17.38 17.96
C VAL A 214 -9.12 -17.64 18.86
N ILE A 215 -8.88 -17.62 20.17
CA ILE A 215 -9.94 -17.66 21.17
C ILE A 215 -10.30 -16.22 21.54
N ASN A 216 -11.53 -15.84 21.24
CA ASN A 216 -12.03 -14.51 21.54
C ASN A 216 -12.16 -14.35 23.08
N PRO A 217 -11.50 -13.34 23.69
CA PRO A 217 -11.49 -13.19 25.15
C PRO A 217 -12.85 -12.83 25.75
N ARG A 218 -13.81 -12.34 24.95
CA ARG A 218 -15.16 -12.01 25.43
C ARG A 218 -16.10 -13.20 25.43
N THR A 219 -15.90 -14.13 24.49
CA THR A 219 -16.82 -15.28 24.32
C THR A 219 -16.22 -16.57 24.80
N GLY A 220 -14.90 -16.67 24.96
CA GLY A 220 -14.18 -17.90 25.26
C GLY A 220 -14.23 -18.95 24.15
N LYS A 221 -14.67 -18.58 22.94
CA LYS A 221 -14.86 -19.48 21.80
C LYS A 221 -13.93 -19.08 20.64
N PRO A 222 -13.63 -20.01 19.70
CA PRO A 222 -12.95 -19.65 18.46
C PRO A 222 -13.66 -18.52 17.71
N GLY A 223 -12.90 -17.64 17.11
CA GLY A 223 -13.39 -16.54 16.29
C GLY A 223 -12.69 -15.21 16.56
N GLY A 224 -12.18 -14.59 15.51
CA GLY A 224 -11.52 -13.28 15.57
C GLY A 224 -12.50 -12.12 15.56
N ALA A 225 -12.09 -10.99 16.14
CA ALA A 225 -12.92 -9.79 16.22
C ALA A 225 -13.00 -9.03 14.87
N ILE A 226 -12.02 -9.22 13.98
CA ILE A 226 -11.94 -8.47 12.72
C ILE A 226 -12.93 -9.00 11.68
N PHE A 227 -12.92 -10.32 11.43
CA PHE A 227 -13.78 -10.95 10.42
C PHE A 227 -14.61 -12.13 10.96
N GLY A 228 -14.74 -12.23 12.29
CA GLY A 228 -15.47 -13.32 12.91
C GLY A 228 -14.70 -14.65 12.97
N ASN A 229 -13.65 -14.80 12.18
CA ASN A 229 -12.76 -15.96 12.17
C ASN A 229 -11.33 -15.53 11.78
N SER A 230 -10.35 -16.06 12.49
CA SER A 230 -8.94 -15.80 12.25
C SER A 230 -8.09 -16.89 12.87
N PRO A 231 -7.13 -17.48 12.17
CA PRO A 231 -6.16 -18.37 12.76
C PRO A 231 -5.26 -17.62 13.75
N CYS A 232 -4.82 -18.30 14.79
CA CYS A 232 -3.81 -17.75 15.70
C CYS A 232 -2.42 -18.07 15.18
N LEU A 233 -1.58 -17.03 14.96
CA LEU A 233 -0.21 -17.24 14.50
C LEU A 233 0.71 -17.85 15.57
N GLY A 234 0.27 -17.88 16.82
CA GLY A 234 0.91 -18.62 17.91
C GLY A 234 0.47 -20.07 18.05
N SER A 235 -0.51 -20.54 17.29
CA SER A 235 -0.95 -21.94 17.24
C SER A 235 0.07 -22.83 16.52
N ARG A 236 -0.17 -24.14 16.54
CA ARG A 236 0.66 -25.09 15.75
C ARG A 236 0.58 -24.79 14.28
N TRP A 237 -0.63 -24.58 13.77
CA TRP A 237 -0.83 -24.19 12.37
C TRP A 237 -0.06 -22.90 12.02
N GLY A 238 -0.15 -21.85 12.87
CA GLY A 238 0.50 -20.58 12.59
C GLY A 238 2.03 -20.67 12.52
N ILE A 239 2.63 -21.50 13.38
CA ILE A 239 4.06 -21.78 13.35
C ILE A 239 4.44 -22.53 12.06
N ASP A 240 3.69 -23.59 11.73
CA ASP A 240 3.93 -24.44 10.57
C ASP A 240 3.67 -23.70 9.24
N TYR A 241 2.69 -22.79 9.22
CA TYR A 241 2.37 -21.97 8.05
C TYR A 241 3.58 -21.17 7.54
N PHE A 242 4.25 -20.43 8.41
CA PHE A 242 5.41 -19.65 8.01
C PHE A 242 6.61 -20.54 7.61
N ASP A 243 6.77 -21.70 8.24
CA ASP A 243 7.82 -22.66 7.87
C ASP A 243 7.53 -23.31 6.51
N ARG A 244 6.27 -23.59 6.19
CA ARG A 244 5.86 -24.07 4.85
C ARG A 244 6.12 -23.01 3.79
N LEU A 245 5.76 -21.75 4.03
CA LEU A 245 6.02 -20.68 3.09
C LEU A 245 7.52 -20.50 2.84
N ARG A 246 8.36 -20.53 3.88
CA ARG A 246 9.83 -20.45 3.70
C ARG A 246 10.34 -21.59 2.81
N ARG A 247 9.96 -22.82 3.11
CA ARG A 247 10.32 -24.00 2.29
C ARG A 247 9.80 -23.90 0.86
N PHE A 248 8.59 -23.39 0.69
CA PHE A 248 8.00 -23.19 -0.64
C PHE A 248 8.83 -22.20 -1.48
N PHE A 249 9.13 -21.02 -0.95
CA PHE A 249 9.94 -20.02 -1.66
C PHE A 249 11.34 -20.53 -1.97
N GLU A 250 12.00 -21.16 -1.00
CA GLU A 250 13.35 -21.73 -1.19
C GLU A 250 13.39 -22.84 -2.24
N ALA A 251 12.32 -23.64 -2.33
CA ALA A 251 12.28 -24.77 -3.26
C ALA A 251 11.81 -24.40 -4.67
N THR A 252 10.89 -23.44 -4.80
CA THR A 252 10.33 -23.03 -6.11
C THR A 252 11.08 -21.89 -6.76
N GLY A 253 11.74 -21.04 -5.98
CA GLY A 253 12.34 -19.80 -6.46
C GLY A 253 11.34 -18.71 -6.81
N PHE A 254 10.13 -18.73 -6.23
CA PHE A 254 9.16 -17.65 -6.42
C PHE A 254 9.70 -16.33 -5.88
N ASP A 255 9.36 -15.22 -6.56
CA ASP A 255 9.89 -13.87 -6.31
C ASP A 255 8.93 -12.99 -5.53
N ILE A 256 7.63 -13.33 -5.48
CA ILE A 256 6.59 -12.46 -4.96
C ILE A 256 5.69 -13.22 -3.98
N LEU A 257 5.38 -12.58 -2.87
CA LEU A 257 4.27 -12.95 -1.99
C LEU A 257 3.21 -11.85 -2.02
N GLU A 258 2.05 -12.16 -2.56
CA GLU A 258 0.83 -11.41 -2.26
C GLU A 258 0.20 -12.00 -1.00
N HIS A 259 0.30 -11.29 0.12
CA HIS A 259 -0.07 -11.80 1.43
C HIS A 259 -1.31 -11.08 1.96
N ASP A 260 -2.46 -11.68 1.76
CA ASP A 260 -3.75 -11.15 2.23
C ASP A 260 -4.05 -11.61 3.65
N GLY A 261 -4.78 -10.78 4.39
CA GLY A 261 -5.05 -11.05 5.79
C GLY A 261 -3.84 -10.85 6.71
N SER A 262 -2.84 -10.09 6.30
CA SER A 262 -1.69 -9.71 7.12
C SER A 262 -2.04 -8.71 8.24
N TYR A 263 -3.31 -8.62 8.58
CA TYR A 263 -3.87 -7.80 9.64
C TYR A 263 -4.16 -8.53 10.96
N PRO A 264 -3.52 -9.64 11.34
CA PRO A 264 -3.78 -10.25 12.64
C PRO A 264 -3.34 -9.30 13.73
N GLY A 265 -4.28 -8.59 14.22
CA GLY A 265 -4.20 -7.84 15.45
C GLY A 265 -5.23 -8.38 16.41
N ASP A 266 -5.85 -9.51 16.09
CA ASP A 266 -6.78 -10.20 16.97
C ASP A 266 -6.01 -10.79 18.15
N VAL A 267 -6.45 -10.43 19.36
CA VAL A 267 -5.92 -11.02 20.59
C VAL A 267 -6.46 -12.44 20.76
N CYS A 268 -5.65 -13.32 21.34
CA CYS A 268 -6.04 -14.72 21.56
C CYS A 268 -5.98 -15.07 23.05
N ALA A 269 -7.09 -15.49 23.61
CA ALA A 269 -7.16 -15.92 25.01
C ALA A 269 -6.78 -17.41 25.24
N SER A 270 -6.37 -18.12 24.20
CA SER A 270 -5.94 -19.52 24.34
C SER A 270 -4.69 -19.61 25.22
N THR A 271 -4.68 -20.58 26.13
CA THR A 271 -3.52 -21.00 26.92
C THR A 271 -2.92 -22.32 26.42
N ALA A 272 -3.49 -22.88 25.34
CA ALA A 272 -3.05 -24.14 24.74
C ALA A 272 -2.16 -23.96 23.50
N HIS A 273 -2.06 -22.74 22.95
CA HIS A 273 -1.23 -22.47 21.79
C HIS A 273 0.26 -22.43 22.19
N PRO A 274 1.16 -23.13 21.47
CA PRO A 274 2.56 -23.25 21.87
C PRO A 274 3.36 -21.95 21.71
N GLY A 275 2.89 -21.01 20.88
CA GLY A 275 3.62 -19.78 20.55
C GLY A 275 3.33 -18.60 21.48
N HIS A 276 2.34 -18.69 22.37
CA HIS A 276 2.04 -17.69 23.40
C HIS A 276 1.38 -18.35 24.62
N ARG A 277 1.39 -17.66 25.76
CA ARG A 277 0.88 -18.19 27.01
C ARG A 277 -0.59 -17.86 27.28
N GLY A 278 -1.10 -16.85 26.63
CA GLY A 278 -2.47 -16.40 26.80
C GLY A 278 -2.75 -15.05 26.15
N LEU A 279 -3.76 -14.35 26.68
CA LEU A 279 -4.20 -13.07 26.14
C LEU A 279 -3.08 -12.02 26.11
N ALA A 280 -2.33 -11.91 27.20
CA ALA A 280 -1.43 -10.79 27.44
C ALA A 280 -0.22 -10.72 26.47
N ASP A 281 0.28 -11.86 25.98
CA ASP A 281 1.41 -11.96 25.05
C ASP A 281 0.99 -12.30 23.62
N SER A 282 -0.28 -12.62 23.37
CA SER A 282 -0.74 -13.13 22.07
C SER A 282 -0.55 -12.15 20.92
N GLN A 283 -0.85 -10.87 21.13
CA GLN A 283 -0.76 -9.85 20.08
C GLN A 283 0.70 -9.56 19.71
N TRP A 284 1.56 -9.44 20.73
CA TRP A 284 3.01 -9.25 20.55
C TRP A 284 3.62 -10.42 19.76
N THR A 285 3.30 -11.64 20.12
CA THR A 285 3.80 -12.84 19.44
C THR A 285 3.38 -12.88 17.96
N GLN A 286 2.14 -12.56 17.67
CA GLN A 286 1.65 -12.54 16.28
C GLN A 286 2.34 -11.46 15.45
N TRP A 287 2.51 -10.25 15.99
CA TRP A 287 3.26 -9.19 15.34
C TRP A 287 4.72 -9.61 15.07
N ALA A 288 5.39 -10.17 16.06
CA ALA A 288 6.79 -10.59 15.94
C ALA A 288 6.96 -11.62 14.80
N LYS A 289 6.05 -12.60 14.70
CA LYS A 289 6.11 -13.64 13.66
C LYS A 289 5.91 -13.06 12.24
N ILE A 290 4.94 -12.17 12.04
CA ILE A 290 4.75 -11.52 10.74
C ILE A 290 5.95 -10.66 10.38
N SER A 291 6.43 -9.85 11.31
CA SER A 291 7.55 -8.94 11.08
C SER A 291 8.83 -9.70 10.75
N GLU A 292 9.12 -10.78 11.50
CA GLU A 292 10.25 -11.67 11.22
C GLU A 292 10.14 -12.30 9.82
N PHE A 293 8.96 -12.77 9.45
CA PHE A 293 8.73 -13.39 8.15
C PHE A 293 8.88 -12.39 7.01
N TYR A 294 8.38 -11.17 7.13
CA TYR A 294 8.54 -10.14 6.12
C TYR A 294 10.00 -9.67 5.98
N GLN A 295 10.73 -9.56 7.10
CA GLN A 295 12.16 -9.30 7.07
C GLN A 295 12.94 -10.45 6.40
N TRP A 296 12.54 -11.70 6.64
CA TRP A 296 13.09 -12.87 5.96
C TRP A 296 12.83 -12.82 4.45
N CYS A 297 11.63 -12.47 4.02
CA CYS A 297 11.29 -12.26 2.61
C CYS A 297 12.18 -11.16 2.01
N ARG A 298 12.29 -10.02 2.69
CA ARG A 298 13.10 -8.88 2.23
C ARG A 298 14.58 -9.25 2.06
N ALA A 299 15.14 -9.99 3.01
CA ALA A 299 16.54 -10.46 2.94
C ALA A 299 16.82 -11.39 1.76
N ARG A 300 15.79 -11.94 1.12
CA ARG A 300 15.84 -12.83 -0.06
C ARG A 300 15.34 -12.18 -1.34
N ASN A 301 15.11 -10.88 -1.33
CA ASN A 301 14.53 -10.13 -2.45
C ASN A 301 13.15 -10.62 -2.88
N ILE A 302 12.39 -11.24 -1.98
CA ILE A 302 10.99 -11.59 -2.22
C ILE A 302 10.15 -10.32 -2.09
N TYR A 303 9.50 -9.96 -3.18
CA TYR A 303 8.62 -8.80 -3.26
C TYR A 303 7.34 -9.04 -2.46
N LEU A 304 6.97 -8.09 -1.59
CA LEU A 304 5.80 -8.21 -0.72
C LEU A 304 4.68 -7.27 -1.18
N ASN A 305 3.68 -7.84 -1.86
CA ASN A 305 2.45 -7.14 -2.22
C ASN A 305 1.38 -7.43 -1.17
N VAL A 306 1.18 -6.50 -0.24
CA VAL A 306 0.22 -6.66 0.86
C VAL A 306 -0.81 -5.53 0.85
N PRO A 307 -2.04 -5.75 1.29
CA PRO A 307 -3.04 -4.68 1.38
C PRO A 307 -2.76 -3.70 2.52
N ASP A 308 -2.13 -4.16 3.61
CA ASP A 308 -1.96 -3.41 4.83
C ASP A 308 -0.61 -2.69 4.93
N TRP A 309 -0.44 -1.84 5.94
CA TRP A 309 0.68 -0.92 6.12
C TRP A 309 1.85 -1.57 6.88
N TYR A 310 2.69 -2.32 6.17
CA TYR A 310 3.84 -3.03 6.77
C TYR A 310 5.20 -2.55 6.21
N PHE A 311 5.29 -1.34 5.68
CA PHE A 311 6.52 -0.83 5.06
C PHE A 311 7.75 -0.98 5.96
N LEU A 312 7.64 -0.63 7.24
CA LEU A 312 8.76 -0.70 8.19
C LEU A 312 9.11 -2.13 8.60
N ALA A 313 8.26 -3.11 8.30
CA ALA A 313 8.54 -4.53 8.46
C ALA A 313 9.01 -5.21 7.16
N GLY A 314 8.94 -4.54 6.01
CA GLY A 314 9.48 -5.06 4.75
C GLY A 314 8.55 -5.08 3.55
N SER A 315 7.25 -4.69 3.69
CA SER A 315 6.34 -4.68 2.55
C SER A 315 6.70 -3.61 1.52
N ASN A 316 6.49 -3.91 0.24
CA ASN A 316 6.72 -2.99 -0.86
C ASN A 316 5.52 -2.07 -1.09
N LYS A 317 4.32 -2.58 -0.91
CA LYS A 317 3.08 -1.89 -1.25
C LYS A 317 2.01 -2.05 -0.17
N THR A 318 1.04 -1.15 -0.22
CA THR A 318 -0.24 -1.25 0.48
C THR A 318 -1.38 -0.90 -0.47
N GLY A 319 -2.60 -1.30 -0.17
CA GLY A 319 -3.76 -0.96 -0.98
C GLY A 319 -4.00 0.55 -1.08
N ILE A 320 -4.29 1.03 -2.28
CA ILE A 320 -4.75 2.38 -2.54
C ILE A 320 -6.05 2.30 -3.33
N GLY A 321 -7.14 2.81 -2.77
CA GLY A 321 -8.45 2.62 -3.38
C GLY A 321 -8.92 1.16 -3.38
N TYR A 322 -8.37 0.35 -2.48
CA TYR A 322 -8.82 -1.01 -2.28
C TYR A 322 -10.20 -1.00 -1.61
N ARG A 323 -11.22 -1.24 -2.43
CA ARG A 323 -12.61 -1.36 -2.00
C ARG A 323 -13.26 -2.45 -2.85
N GLU A 324 -13.59 -3.57 -2.25
CA GLU A 324 -14.22 -4.69 -2.94
C GLU A 324 -15.50 -4.30 -3.68
N VAL A 325 -16.29 -3.42 -3.08
CA VAL A 325 -17.50 -2.88 -3.70
C VAL A 325 -17.22 -2.14 -5.01
N ASN A 326 -16.05 -1.52 -5.18
CA ASN A 326 -15.71 -0.81 -6.40
C ASN A 326 -15.48 -1.76 -7.58
N TRP A 327 -15.08 -3.01 -7.33
CA TRP A 327 -14.83 -4.01 -8.38
C TRP A 327 -16.11 -4.55 -9.00
N SER A 328 -17.23 -4.38 -8.33
CA SER A 328 -18.56 -4.78 -8.81
C SER A 328 -19.38 -3.62 -9.38
N LEU A 329 -18.83 -2.41 -9.41
CA LEU A 329 -19.48 -1.26 -10.04
C LEU A 329 -19.33 -1.30 -11.56
N PRO A 330 -20.24 -0.64 -12.32
CA PRO A 330 -20.06 -0.44 -13.75
C PRO A 330 -18.72 0.22 -14.08
N ARG A 331 -18.15 -0.08 -15.25
CA ARG A 331 -16.82 0.37 -15.70
C ARG A 331 -16.56 1.87 -15.56
N ASP A 332 -17.53 2.70 -15.95
CA ASP A 332 -17.45 4.17 -15.82
C ASP A 332 -17.32 4.62 -14.37
N ARG A 333 -18.04 3.97 -13.46
CA ARG A 333 -17.97 4.24 -12.03
C ARG A 333 -16.64 3.79 -11.42
N GLN A 334 -16.11 2.65 -11.87
CA GLN A 334 -14.78 2.19 -11.44
C GLN A 334 -13.70 3.20 -11.84
N ILE A 335 -13.72 3.74 -13.05
CA ILE A 335 -12.79 4.76 -13.52
C ILE A 335 -12.84 6.00 -12.64
N MET A 336 -14.03 6.54 -12.40
CA MET A 336 -14.20 7.77 -11.62
C MET A 336 -13.77 7.59 -10.16
N LEU A 337 -14.27 6.55 -9.49
CA LEU A 337 -13.94 6.29 -8.10
C LEU A 337 -12.48 5.85 -7.94
N GLY A 338 -11.94 5.11 -8.91
CA GLY A 338 -10.52 4.76 -8.96
C GLY A 338 -9.64 6.01 -8.92
N ARG A 339 -9.93 7.01 -9.77
CA ARG A 339 -9.18 8.28 -9.77
C ARG A 339 -9.28 9.05 -8.45
N GLN A 340 -10.49 9.10 -7.84
CA GLN A 340 -10.66 9.71 -6.52
C GLN A 340 -9.80 9.00 -5.46
N ASN A 341 -9.82 7.67 -5.46
CA ASN A 341 -9.05 6.88 -4.51
C ASN A 341 -7.54 7.06 -4.70
N LEU A 342 -7.05 7.11 -5.94
CA LEU A 342 -5.64 7.38 -6.24
C LEU A 342 -5.24 8.78 -5.77
N TYR A 343 -6.03 9.79 -6.10
CA TYR A 343 -5.81 11.16 -5.68
C TYR A 343 -5.77 11.29 -4.15
N ASP A 344 -6.77 10.74 -3.47
CA ASP A 344 -6.85 10.82 -2.00
C ASP A 344 -5.76 9.98 -1.32
N GLY A 345 -5.36 8.85 -1.89
CA GLY A 345 -4.32 7.98 -1.33
C GLY A 345 -2.90 8.53 -1.48
N THR A 346 -2.64 9.31 -2.52
CA THR A 346 -1.30 9.87 -2.78
C THR A 346 -0.92 11.05 -1.88
N TRP A 347 -1.82 11.53 -1.04
CA TRP A 347 -1.45 12.44 0.06
C TRP A 347 -0.45 11.82 1.03
N GLU A 348 -0.56 10.52 1.31
CA GLU A 348 0.25 9.81 2.30
C GLU A 348 1.21 8.80 1.67
N LYS A 349 0.97 8.39 0.42
CA LYS A 349 1.72 7.35 -0.31
C LYS A 349 2.39 7.92 -1.54
N ALA A 350 3.68 7.65 -1.73
CA ALA A 350 4.28 7.80 -3.04
C ALA A 350 3.59 6.82 -4.03
N PRO A 351 3.61 7.09 -5.34
CA PRO A 351 2.98 6.20 -6.32
C PRO A 351 3.38 4.74 -6.19
N SER A 352 4.69 4.47 -6.01
CA SER A 352 5.24 3.13 -5.83
C SER A 352 4.72 2.39 -4.59
N MET A 353 4.28 3.10 -3.56
CA MET A 353 3.78 2.53 -2.31
C MET A 353 2.36 1.99 -2.41
N GLY A 354 1.62 2.29 -3.47
CA GLY A 354 0.23 1.91 -3.65
C GLY A 354 0.01 0.87 -4.73
N TRP A 355 -1.02 0.06 -4.56
CA TRP A 355 -1.61 -0.73 -5.63
C TRP A 355 -3.13 -0.58 -5.63
N THR A 356 -3.72 -0.69 -6.82
CA THR A 356 -5.17 -0.65 -7.01
C THR A 356 -5.63 -1.91 -7.73
N PHE A 357 -6.93 -2.02 -8.04
CA PHE A 357 -7.50 -3.22 -8.62
C PHE A 357 -8.23 -2.91 -9.94
N VAL A 358 -8.01 -3.73 -10.95
CA VAL A 358 -8.70 -3.69 -12.25
C VAL A 358 -9.23 -5.08 -12.59
N PRO A 359 -10.56 -5.32 -12.51
CA PRO A 359 -11.15 -6.60 -12.84
C PRO A 359 -11.22 -6.79 -14.36
N LEU A 360 -10.28 -7.54 -14.95
CA LEU A 360 -10.39 -7.98 -16.34
C LEU A 360 -11.54 -8.99 -16.50
N VAL A 361 -11.69 -9.89 -15.54
CA VAL A 361 -12.82 -10.83 -15.42
C VAL A 361 -13.64 -10.53 -14.18
N GLN A 362 -14.85 -11.07 -14.14
CA GLN A 362 -15.76 -10.89 -13.02
C GLN A 362 -15.12 -11.24 -11.68
N TYR A 363 -15.33 -10.37 -10.70
CA TYR A 363 -14.97 -10.57 -9.31
C TYR A 363 -16.01 -9.86 -8.42
N GLN A 364 -16.32 -10.42 -7.26
CA GLN A 364 -17.26 -9.86 -6.28
C GLN A 364 -18.66 -9.51 -6.83
N GLY A 365 -19.15 -10.24 -7.81
CA GLY A 365 -20.54 -10.17 -8.22
C GLY A 365 -20.96 -9.07 -9.20
N GLY A 366 -20.05 -8.25 -9.73
CA GLY A 366 -20.38 -7.14 -10.62
C GLY A 366 -20.93 -7.50 -12.00
N GLY A 367 -20.75 -8.72 -12.44
CA GLY A 367 -21.19 -9.20 -13.74
C GLY A 367 -20.51 -8.51 -14.94
N ALA A 368 -21.10 -8.65 -16.13
CA ALA A 368 -20.53 -8.15 -17.38
C ALA A 368 -20.33 -6.63 -17.42
N ALA A 369 -21.15 -5.86 -16.71
CA ALA A 369 -21.01 -4.40 -16.67
C ALA A 369 -19.77 -3.93 -15.90
N ALA A 370 -19.21 -4.79 -15.01
CA ALA A 370 -18.07 -4.47 -14.16
C ALA A 370 -16.74 -5.00 -14.68
N THR A 371 -16.73 -5.85 -15.72
CA THR A 371 -15.53 -6.50 -16.24
C THR A 371 -15.07 -5.92 -17.57
N LEU A 372 -13.78 -6.10 -17.88
CA LEU A 372 -13.23 -5.65 -19.16
C LEU A 372 -13.25 -6.75 -20.24
N GLU A 373 -13.36 -8.02 -19.86
CA GLU A 373 -13.54 -9.10 -20.83
C GLU A 373 -14.95 -9.07 -21.46
N PRO A 374 -15.09 -9.28 -22.79
CA PRO A 374 -14.01 -9.40 -23.79
C PRO A 374 -13.27 -8.08 -24.00
N LEU A 375 -11.92 -8.11 -23.96
CA LEU A 375 -11.09 -6.88 -23.95
C LEU A 375 -11.26 -6.06 -25.22
N ALA A 376 -11.41 -6.73 -26.37
CA ALA A 376 -11.63 -6.07 -27.67
C ALA A 376 -12.94 -5.26 -27.73
N GLU A 377 -13.96 -5.65 -26.96
CA GLU A 377 -15.25 -4.94 -26.91
C GLU A 377 -15.23 -3.74 -25.97
N HIS A 378 -14.21 -3.64 -25.09
CA HIS A 378 -14.12 -2.62 -24.05
C HIS A 378 -12.82 -1.81 -24.10
N LEU A 379 -12.28 -1.58 -25.31
CA LEU A 379 -10.99 -0.90 -25.54
C LEU A 379 -10.89 0.46 -24.83
N ASP A 380 -11.94 1.28 -24.88
CA ASP A 380 -11.93 2.62 -24.27
C ASP A 380 -11.87 2.55 -22.74
N ALA A 381 -12.60 1.63 -22.12
CA ALA A 381 -12.55 1.42 -20.68
C ALA A 381 -11.19 0.85 -20.26
N TYR A 382 -10.63 -0.09 -21.03
CA TYR A 382 -9.31 -0.64 -20.76
C TYR A 382 -8.22 0.43 -20.88
N ARG A 383 -8.28 1.26 -21.96
CA ARG A 383 -7.39 2.43 -22.11
C ARG A 383 -7.48 3.37 -20.91
N ALA A 384 -8.71 3.69 -20.47
CA ALA A 384 -8.91 4.59 -19.34
C ALA A 384 -8.26 4.07 -18.05
N HIS A 385 -8.37 2.75 -17.76
CA HIS A 385 -7.66 2.13 -16.63
C HIS A 385 -6.14 2.20 -16.78
N LEU A 386 -5.60 1.85 -17.97
CA LEU A 386 -4.15 1.89 -18.21
C LEU A 386 -3.59 3.30 -18.02
N VAL A 387 -4.22 4.29 -18.69
CA VAL A 387 -3.78 5.70 -18.61
C VAL A 387 -3.85 6.25 -17.21
N GLN A 388 -4.94 6.02 -16.51
CA GLN A 388 -5.12 6.53 -15.15
C GLN A 388 -4.10 5.92 -14.18
N ASN A 389 -3.93 4.59 -14.19
CA ASN A 389 -3.06 3.92 -13.23
C ASN A 389 -1.58 4.22 -13.53
N PHE A 390 -1.15 4.08 -14.77
CA PHE A 390 0.21 4.45 -15.19
C PHE A 390 0.48 5.95 -15.02
N GLY A 391 -0.52 6.78 -15.32
CA GLY A 391 -0.40 8.23 -15.17
C GLY A 391 -0.26 8.69 -13.72
N TYR A 392 -0.90 8.01 -12.78
CA TYR A 392 -0.64 8.21 -11.36
C TYR A 392 0.63 7.52 -10.86
N GLY A 393 1.28 6.67 -11.67
CA GLY A 393 2.40 5.84 -11.26
C GLY A 393 2.02 4.75 -10.27
N VAL A 394 0.74 4.49 -10.07
CA VAL A 394 0.21 3.47 -9.17
C VAL A 394 -0.08 2.20 -9.96
N GLN A 395 0.58 1.11 -9.64
CA GLN A 395 0.37 -0.14 -10.33
C GLN A 395 -0.98 -0.76 -9.98
N ALA A 396 -1.57 -1.43 -10.97
CA ALA A 396 -2.84 -2.09 -10.80
C ALA A 396 -2.69 -3.61 -10.83
N CYS A 397 -3.50 -4.27 -10.00
CA CYS A 397 -3.79 -5.68 -10.12
C CYS A 397 -4.73 -5.89 -11.32
N TYR A 398 -4.18 -5.99 -12.53
CA TYR A 398 -4.94 -6.37 -13.72
C TYR A 398 -5.28 -7.85 -13.61
N ARG A 399 -6.46 -8.14 -13.03
CA ARG A 399 -6.82 -9.50 -12.65
C ARG A 399 -7.64 -10.21 -13.72
N GLY A 400 -7.06 -11.23 -14.34
CA GLY A 400 -7.70 -12.02 -15.39
C GLY A 400 -6.80 -13.13 -15.94
N PRO A 401 -7.26 -13.85 -16.97
CA PRO A 401 -6.48 -14.93 -17.57
C PRO A 401 -5.44 -14.44 -18.59
N ARG A 402 -5.47 -13.17 -19.00
CA ARG A 402 -4.63 -12.62 -20.09
C ARG A 402 -4.61 -11.09 -20.07
N LEU A 403 -3.63 -10.50 -20.77
CA LEU A 403 -3.48 -9.05 -20.95
C LEU A 403 -4.12 -8.53 -22.24
N TYR A 404 -4.27 -9.38 -23.25
CA TYR A 404 -4.89 -9.03 -24.52
C TYR A 404 -5.50 -10.28 -25.18
N ASP A 405 -6.50 -10.06 -26.01
CA ASP A 405 -7.26 -11.08 -26.76
C ASP A 405 -7.17 -10.90 -28.29
N THR A 406 -6.77 -9.71 -28.75
CA THR A 406 -6.59 -9.37 -30.16
C THR A 406 -5.34 -8.53 -30.37
N ASP A 407 -4.93 -8.33 -31.65
CA ASP A 407 -3.82 -7.42 -31.99
C ASP A 407 -4.13 -5.97 -31.60
N ALA A 408 -5.39 -5.56 -31.65
CA ALA A 408 -5.81 -4.23 -31.24
C ALA A 408 -5.58 -4.01 -29.73
N THR A 409 -6.00 -4.95 -28.88
CA THR A 409 -5.76 -4.89 -27.43
C THR A 409 -4.31 -5.03 -27.08
N ARG A 410 -3.55 -5.89 -27.81
CA ARG A 410 -2.10 -5.97 -27.68
C ARG A 410 -1.41 -4.64 -27.95
N GLY A 411 -1.79 -3.99 -29.08
CA GLY A 411 -1.27 -2.67 -29.45
C GLY A 411 -1.59 -1.61 -28.40
N LEU A 412 -2.81 -1.62 -27.85
CA LEU A 412 -3.22 -0.73 -26.77
C LEU A 412 -2.32 -0.87 -25.54
N VAL A 413 -2.16 -2.10 -25.01
CA VAL A 413 -1.35 -2.36 -23.81
C VAL A 413 0.12 -2.01 -24.06
N THR A 414 0.69 -2.42 -25.20
CA THR A 414 2.07 -2.10 -25.59
C THR A 414 2.32 -0.58 -25.60
N THR A 415 1.37 0.18 -26.18
CA THR A 415 1.47 1.65 -26.25
C THR A 415 1.56 2.27 -24.87
N TRP A 416 0.67 1.92 -23.96
CA TRP A 416 0.61 2.56 -22.64
C TRP A 416 1.69 2.07 -21.68
N VAL A 417 2.12 0.82 -21.79
CA VAL A 417 3.30 0.32 -21.08
C VAL A 417 4.57 1.04 -21.56
N GLY A 418 4.75 1.19 -22.88
CA GLY A 418 5.87 1.92 -23.45
C GLY A 418 5.88 3.40 -23.02
N TRP A 419 4.70 4.04 -23.02
CA TRP A 419 4.55 5.41 -22.52
C TRP A 419 4.93 5.52 -21.05
N TYR A 420 4.43 4.63 -20.17
CA TYR A 420 4.80 4.61 -18.77
C TYR A 420 6.31 4.39 -18.59
N LYS A 421 6.91 3.42 -19.27
CA LYS A 421 8.35 3.15 -19.18
C LYS A 421 9.19 4.34 -19.62
N LYS A 422 8.76 5.09 -20.63
CA LYS A 422 9.42 6.32 -21.09
C LYS A 422 9.46 7.40 -20.01
N TYR A 423 8.39 7.54 -19.24
CA TYR A 423 8.23 8.58 -18.23
C TYR A 423 8.27 8.02 -16.79
N ARG A 424 8.73 6.77 -16.62
CA ARG A 424 8.68 6.05 -15.33
C ARG A 424 9.31 6.82 -14.19
N ASP A 425 10.45 7.46 -14.42
CA ASP A 425 11.19 8.16 -13.37
C ASP A 425 10.39 9.33 -12.80
N ILE A 426 9.78 10.13 -13.66
CA ILE A 426 8.96 11.25 -13.19
C ILE A 426 7.60 10.78 -12.68
N LEU A 427 6.97 9.77 -13.28
CA LEU A 427 5.69 9.22 -12.83
C LEU A 427 5.78 8.49 -11.49
N ASN A 428 6.95 8.00 -11.09
CA ASN A 428 7.19 7.41 -9.76
C ASN A 428 7.67 8.45 -8.73
N SER A 429 7.79 9.71 -9.12
CA SER A 429 8.21 10.80 -8.25
C SER A 429 7.07 11.34 -7.39
N ASP A 430 7.33 12.39 -6.60
CA ASP A 430 6.30 13.00 -5.76
C ASP A 430 5.13 13.56 -6.57
N ILE A 431 3.93 13.55 -5.99
CA ILE A 431 2.70 14.11 -6.58
C ILE A 431 2.33 15.41 -5.85
N VAL A 432 1.98 16.42 -6.63
CA VAL A 432 1.30 17.65 -6.20
C VAL A 432 -0.16 17.56 -6.65
N HIS A 433 -1.07 17.82 -5.74
CA HIS A 433 -2.51 17.70 -5.95
C HIS A 433 -3.08 18.99 -6.54
N VAL A 434 -3.27 19.03 -7.86
CA VAL A 434 -3.73 20.24 -8.56
C VAL A 434 -5.24 20.43 -8.44
N ARG A 435 -6.02 19.40 -8.79
CA ARG A 435 -7.48 19.42 -8.65
C ARG A 435 -8.05 18.01 -8.44
N ARG A 436 -8.84 17.87 -7.38
CA ARG A 436 -9.47 16.58 -7.02
C ARG A 436 -10.53 16.18 -8.03
N PRO A 437 -10.61 14.89 -8.43
CA PRO A 437 -11.69 14.34 -9.24
C PRO A 437 -13.08 14.53 -8.59
N ASP A 438 -14.00 15.18 -9.27
CA ASP A 438 -15.38 15.41 -8.82
C ASP A 438 -16.46 14.96 -9.84
N GLY A 439 -16.03 14.50 -11.03
CA GLY A 439 -16.92 14.05 -12.10
C GLY A 439 -17.64 15.17 -12.84
N ARG A 440 -17.32 16.44 -12.59
CA ARG A 440 -18.02 17.61 -13.15
C ARG A 440 -17.15 18.51 -14.01
N ASP A 441 -15.85 18.44 -13.78
CA ASP A 441 -14.87 19.29 -14.45
C ASP A 441 -13.53 18.55 -14.53
N LEU A 442 -12.54 19.14 -15.20
CA LEU A 442 -11.19 18.59 -15.29
C LEU A 442 -10.66 18.23 -13.91
N ASP A 443 -10.01 17.11 -13.78
CA ASP A 443 -9.19 16.77 -12.62
C ASP A 443 -7.73 16.64 -13.02
N ALA A 444 -6.79 16.91 -12.09
CA ALA A 444 -5.39 17.00 -12.45
C ALA A 444 -4.45 16.69 -11.28
N VAL A 445 -3.33 16.04 -11.60
CA VAL A 445 -2.19 15.82 -10.74
C VAL A 445 -0.91 16.23 -11.46
N LEU A 446 0.09 16.66 -10.68
CA LEU A 446 1.41 17.02 -11.19
C LEU A 446 2.47 16.19 -10.48
N HIS A 447 3.15 15.30 -11.20
CA HIS A 447 4.36 14.67 -10.68
C HIS A 447 5.51 15.66 -10.72
N VAL A 448 6.35 15.65 -9.67
CA VAL A 448 7.45 16.60 -9.53
C VAL A 448 8.73 15.93 -9.06
N ASN A 449 9.85 16.30 -9.69
CA ASN A 449 11.17 15.90 -9.24
C ASN A 449 12.23 16.92 -9.73
N PRO A 450 12.72 17.80 -8.87
CA PRO A 450 13.72 18.80 -9.26
C PRO A 450 15.06 18.20 -9.71
N GLY A 451 15.35 16.94 -9.40
CA GLY A 451 16.58 16.24 -9.78
C GLY A 451 16.58 15.66 -11.19
N LEU A 452 15.40 15.53 -11.82
CA LEU A 452 15.28 15.01 -13.18
C LEU A 452 15.38 16.14 -14.23
N ARG A 453 15.56 15.74 -15.48
CA ARG A 453 15.42 16.65 -16.62
C ARG A 453 13.96 17.07 -16.79
N GLU A 454 13.06 16.11 -16.82
CA GLU A 454 11.62 16.33 -16.73
C GLU A 454 11.27 16.64 -15.27
N LYS A 455 11.23 17.93 -14.92
CA LYS A 455 11.01 18.39 -13.53
C LYS A 455 9.57 18.29 -13.09
N GLY A 456 8.64 18.23 -14.05
CA GLY A 456 7.22 18.06 -13.80
C GLY A 456 6.55 17.27 -14.92
N PHE A 457 5.50 16.53 -14.53
CA PHE A 457 4.62 15.83 -15.45
C PHE A 457 3.17 16.04 -15.01
N LEU A 458 2.46 16.91 -15.72
CA LEU A 458 1.07 17.22 -15.44
C LEU A 458 0.16 16.28 -16.22
N LEU A 459 -0.74 15.62 -15.52
CA LEU A 459 -1.78 14.78 -16.10
C LEU A 459 -3.15 15.37 -15.80
N ILE A 460 -4.00 15.50 -16.83
CA ILE A 460 -5.32 16.10 -16.74
C ILE A 460 -6.32 15.13 -17.32
N PHE A 461 -7.43 14.92 -16.64
CA PHE A 461 -8.56 14.10 -17.10
C PHE A 461 -9.81 14.97 -17.24
N ASN A 462 -10.60 14.66 -18.24
CA ASN A 462 -11.94 15.19 -18.43
C ASN A 462 -12.97 14.07 -18.21
N PRO A 463 -13.72 14.10 -17.11
CA PRO A 463 -14.73 13.07 -16.82
C PRO A 463 -16.09 13.34 -17.49
N THR A 464 -16.22 14.41 -18.27
CA THR A 464 -17.50 14.83 -18.87
C THR A 464 -17.61 14.38 -20.32
N ASP A 465 -18.82 14.39 -20.84
CA ASP A 465 -19.15 14.02 -22.21
C ASP A 465 -18.98 15.16 -23.25
N ALA A 466 -18.43 16.30 -22.81
CA ALA A 466 -18.09 17.43 -23.66
C ALA A 466 -16.61 17.79 -23.54
N GLU A 467 -16.01 18.33 -24.62
CA GLU A 467 -14.68 18.92 -24.56
C GLU A 467 -14.64 20.08 -23.57
N ILE A 468 -13.62 20.15 -22.73
CA ILE A 468 -13.37 21.28 -21.85
C ILE A 468 -12.11 22.02 -22.29
N ALA A 469 -12.28 23.32 -22.59
CA ALA A 469 -11.19 24.25 -22.90
C ALA A 469 -11.19 25.38 -21.87
N LYS A 470 -10.09 25.52 -21.11
CA LYS A 470 -9.94 26.59 -20.11
C LYS A 470 -8.48 26.81 -19.71
N ALA A 471 -8.21 27.93 -19.06
CA ALA A 471 -6.96 28.17 -18.38
C ALA A 471 -6.92 27.39 -17.05
N LEU A 472 -5.88 26.60 -16.83
CA LEU A 472 -5.61 25.89 -15.60
C LEU A 472 -4.37 26.52 -14.93
N ARG A 473 -4.47 26.87 -13.66
CA ARG A 473 -3.30 27.25 -12.87
C ARG A 473 -2.54 26.01 -12.44
N VAL A 474 -1.25 25.94 -12.82
CA VAL A 474 -0.36 24.81 -12.49
C VAL A 474 0.71 25.28 -11.50
N PRO A 475 0.75 24.74 -10.26
CA PRO A 475 1.74 25.12 -9.26
C PRO A 475 3.07 24.41 -9.54
N LEU A 476 4.15 25.15 -9.78
CA LEU A 476 5.47 24.61 -10.13
C LEU A 476 6.51 24.73 -9.00
N TYR A 477 6.13 25.20 -7.82
CA TYR A 477 7.06 25.39 -6.69
C TYR A 477 7.94 24.18 -6.42
N TYR A 478 7.34 22.99 -6.39
CA TYR A 478 8.04 21.75 -6.07
C TYR A 478 8.86 21.16 -7.22
N THR A 479 8.78 21.76 -8.41
CA THR A 479 9.67 21.39 -9.54
C THR A 479 11.08 21.96 -9.39
N GLY A 480 11.26 22.95 -8.49
CA GLY A 480 12.51 23.69 -8.32
C GLY A 480 12.77 24.73 -9.41
N LEU A 481 11.83 24.98 -10.32
CA LEU A 481 11.91 26.06 -11.30
C LEU A 481 11.62 27.41 -10.62
N THR A 482 12.36 28.46 -10.99
CA THR A 482 12.28 29.77 -10.33
C THR A 482 11.69 30.87 -11.21
N ASP A 483 12.09 30.95 -12.47
CA ASP A 483 11.74 32.07 -13.36
C ASP A 483 10.93 31.63 -14.58
N ARG A 484 11.33 30.52 -15.18
CA ARG A 484 10.80 30.05 -16.46
C ARG A 484 10.61 28.56 -16.44
N ALA A 485 9.60 28.09 -17.19
CA ALA A 485 9.36 26.67 -17.49
C ALA A 485 9.24 26.49 -19.00
N ARG A 486 9.70 25.36 -19.49
CA ARG A 486 9.40 24.87 -20.84
C ARG A 486 8.35 23.77 -20.71
N VAL A 487 7.18 23.97 -21.31
CA VAL A 487 6.05 23.05 -21.20
C VAL A 487 5.77 22.49 -22.58
N ARG A 488 5.73 21.19 -22.67
CA ARG A 488 5.43 20.42 -23.88
C ARG A 488 4.14 19.63 -23.69
N GLU A 489 3.17 19.85 -24.55
CA GLU A 489 1.97 19.03 -24.59
C GLU A 489 2.24 17.73 -25.36
N GLY A 490 2.02 16.59 -24.71
CA GLY A 490 2.32 15.29 -25.28
C GLY A 490 3.75 15.17 -25.79
N GLU A 491 3.90 14.80 -27.04
CA GLU A 491 5.18 14.75 -27.78
C GLU A 491 5.38 15.97 -28.70
N GLY A 492 4.57 17.01 -28.52
CA GLY A 492 4.65 18.22 -29.32
C GLY A 492 5.84 19.13 -28.98
N PRO A 493 5.98 20.29 -29.65
CA PRO A 493 7.06 21.22 -29.38
C PRO A 493 6.86 21.93 -28.02
N PRO A 494 7.97 22.24 -27.29
CA PRO A 494 7.86 22.95 -26.04
C PRO A 494 7.57 24.45 -26.24
N ARG A 495 6.78 25.02 -25.32
CA ARG A 495 6.50 26.45 -25.20
C ARG A 495 7.14 26.99 -23.92
N ALA A 496 7.62 28.22 -23.94
CA ALA A 496 8.18 28.88 -22.77
C ALA A 496 7.08 29.63 -21.98
N PHE A 497 7.14 29.53 -20.67
CA PHE A 497 6.27 30.22 -19.73
C PHE A 497 7.12 30.96 -18.69
N THR A 498 6.68 32.13 -18.28
CA THR A 498 7.25 32.85 -17.12
C THR A 498 6.44 32.49 -15.90
N LEU A 499 7.10 32.13 -14.80
CA LEU A 499 6.44 31.83 -13.54
C LEU A 499 5.96 33.14 -12.87
N ASP A 500 4.80 33.05 -12.22
CA ASP A 500 4.31 34.12 -11.36
C ASP A 500 5.06 34.15 -10.00
N ARG A 501 4.70 35.09 -9.12
CA ARG A 501 5.31 35.22 -7.79
C ARG A 501 5.08 34.05 -6.86
N GLU A 502 4.09 33.21 -7.17
CA GLU A 502 3.76 32.00 -6.42
C GLU A 502 4.29 30.73 -7.13
N TYR A 503 5.25 30.92 -8.04
CA TYR A 503 5.84 29.85 -8.84
C TYR A 503 4.84 29.05 -9.65
N GLY A 504 3.75 29.67 -10.11
CA GLY A 504 2.73 29.04 -10.95
C GLY A 504 2.79 29.54 -12.38
N ILE A 505 2.12 28.80 -13.26
CA ILE A 505 1.82 29.23 -14.63
C ILE A 505 0.33 29.09 -14.92
N ALA A 506 -0.20 29.92 -15.80
CA ALA A 506 -1.50 29.73 -16.41
C ALA A 506 -1.32 28.96 -17.72
N LEU A 507 -1.88 27.76 -17.80
CA LEU A 507 -1.79 26.88 -18.94
C LEU A 507 -3.17 26.76 -19.60
N ASP A 508 -3.31 27.22 -20.84
CA ASP A 508 -4.51 26.97 -21.63
C ASP A 508 -4.54 25.51 -22.04
N VAL A 509 -5.52 24.77 -21.54
CA VAL A 509 -5.71 23.34 -21.80
C VAL A 509 -6.99 23.09 -22.57
N ARG A 510 -6.94 22.08 -23.43
CA ARG A 510 -8.09 21.56 -24.17
C ARG A 510 -8.10 20.04 -24.02
N VAL A 511 -9.12 19.50 -23.35
CA VAL A 511 -9.20 18.08 -23.07
C VAL A 511 -10.48 17.52 -23.66
N PRO A 512 -10.41 16.53 -24.57
CA PRO A 512 -11.58 15.93 -25.20
C PRO A 512 -12.56 15.33 -24.18
N ALA A 513 -13.79 15.14 -24.58
CA ALA A 513 -14.81 14.44 -23.79
C ALA A 513 -14.31 13.05 -23.38
N ASN A 514 -14.50 12.68 -22.11
CA ASN A 514 -14.04 11.42 -21.52
C ASN A 514 -12.56 11.11 -21.83
N GLY A 515 -11.76 12.15 -22.03
CA GLY A 515 -10.38 12.11 -22.46
C GLY A 515 -9.39 12.55 -21.39
N PHE A 516 -8.14 12.69 -21.83
CA PHE A 516 -7.04 13.15 -21.00
C PHE A 516 -6.01 13.91 -21.83
N ALA A 517 -5.19 14.69 -21.17
CA ALA A 517 -4.01 15.34 -21.74
C ALA A 517 -2.85 15.25 -20.74
N TRP A 518 -1.61 15.28 -21.25
CA TRP A 518 -0.44 15.36 -20.39
C TRP A 518 0.53 16.41 -20.90
N TYR A 519 1.28 16.97 -19.97
CA TYR A 519 2.27 18.00 -20.24
C TYR A 519 3.57 17.67 -19.50
N VAL A 520 4.68 17.73 -20.23
CA VAL A 520 6.03 17.57 -19.67
C VAL A 520 6.60 18.97 -19.40
N ILE A 521 7.17 19.16 -18.22
CA ILE A 521 7.67 20.44 -17.73
C ILE A 521 9.16 20.31 -17.44
N GLU A 522 9.97 21.19 -18.10
CA GLU A 522 11.42 21.24 -18.01
C GLU A 522 11.87 22.64 -17.56
#